data_81a3c47d3e5c99027ed71a2cce4ebb36
#
_entry.id   81a3c47d3e5c99027ed71a2cce4ebb36
#
_cell.length_a   1.000
_cell.length_b   1.000
_cell.length_c   1.000
_cell.angle_alpha   90.00
_cell.angle_beta   90.00
_cell.angle_gamma   90.00
#
_symmetry.space_group_name_H-M   'P 1'
#
loop_
_entity.id
_entity.type
_entity.pdbx_description
1 polymer ?
#
loop_
_entity_poly.entity_id
_entity_poly.type
_entity_poly.pdbx_seq_one_letter_code
_entity_poly.pdbx_strand_id
1 'polypeptide(L)'
;MRRCLAVVSVLFALAGSVAAAPGGPPPLPERMVRTGGGSQLITAVAPGTGSTTGTVTWWERRRGRWVAAGSAPARFGANGLTEGASRVQGTDTTPTGLYGLPYAFGTRPAPAGTRFPYRPVHDGSWWCQDNASRAYNRWVDPRPADCRAEESEHLASYSTQYARALVIGFNYRRPVRGRGAGIFLHVNGKGATAGCVSVPAAAMDRILAWADPARGPHIAVGTVSGPTAVTRY
;
A
#
# COMPACT_ATOMS: atom_id res chain seq x y z
N MET A 1 -34.52 -51.52 -25.41
CA MET A 1 -33.81 -50.26 -25.60
C MET A 1 -34.31 -49.28 -24.55
N ARG A 2 -33.55 -49.09 -23.46
CA ARG A 2 -33.89 -48.14 -22.38
C ARG A 2 -33.01 -46.89 -22.55
N ARG A 3 -33.61 -45.75 -22.80
CA ARG A 3 -32.93 -44.46 -22.90
C ARG A 3 -32.81 -43.86 -21.50
N CYS A 4 -31.56 -43.67 -21.00
CA CYS A 4 -31.28 -42.90 -19.80
C CYS A 4 -31.22 -41.41 -20.17
N LEU A 5 -32.11 -40.60 -19.60
CA LEU A 5 -31.96 -39.13 -19.61
C LEU A 5 -31.03 -38.73 -18.47
N ALA A 6 -29.93 -38.07 -18.81
CA ALA A 6 -29.08 -37.42 -17.83
C ALA A 6 -29.63 -35.99 -17.56
N VAL A 7 -29.99 -35.75 -16.31
CA VAL A 7 -30.40 -34.43 -15.85
C VAL A 7 -29.10 -33.69 -15.42
N VAL A 8 -28.76 -32.66 -16.16
CA VAL A 8 -27.66 -31.75 -15.80
C VAL A 8 -28.22 -30.66 -14.87
N SER A 9 -27.89 -30.74 -13.59
CA SER A 9 -28.23 -29.70 -12.62
C SER A 9 -27.17 -28.58 -12.69
N VAL A 10 -27.57 -27.43 -13.21
CA VAL A 10 -26.75 -26.23 -13.20
C VAL A 10 -26.92 -25.53 -11.84
N LEU A 11 -25.91 -25.58 -11.00
CA LEU A 11 -25.83 -24.80 -9.76
C LEU A 11 -25.47 -23.34 -10.09
N PHE A 12 -26.46 -22.47 -10.03
CA PHE A 12 -26.21 -21.02 -9.98
C PHE A 12 -25.66 -20.63 -8.61
N ALA A 13 -24.37 -20.31 -8.52
CA ALA A 13 -23.80 -19.67 -7.36
C ALA A 13 -24.29 -18.20 -7.31
N LEU A 14 -25.26 -17.92 -6.45
CA LEU A 14 -25.64 -16.57 -6.09
C LEU A 14 -24.49 -15.92 -5.30
N ALA A 15 -23.77 -15.00 -5.94
CA ALA A 15 -22.86 -14.08 -5.25
C ALA A 15 -23.71 -13.12 -4.39
N GLY A 16 -23.92 -13.49 -3.14
CA GLY A 16 -24.61 -12.64 -2.17
C GLY A 16 -23.86 -11.35 -1.93
N SER A 17 -24.39 -10.24 -2.40
CA SER A 17 -23.98 -8.90 -1.93
C SER A 17 -24.33 -8.80 -0.45
N VAL A 18 -23.33 -8.81 0.44
CA VAL A 18 -23.53 -8.52 1.85
C VAL A 18 -23.91 -7.04 1.93
N ALA A 19 -25.21 -6.75 1.98
CA ALA A 19 -25.74 -5.47 2.36
C ALA A 19 -25.37 -5.23 3.82
N ALA A 20 -24.67 -4.12 4.15
CA ALA A 20 -24.41 -3.73 5.52
C ALA A 20 -25.76 -3.61 6.27
N ALA A 21 -25.88 -4.28 7.42
CA ALA A 21 -27.05 -4.19 8.26
C ALA A 21 -27.34 -2.73 8.63
N PRO A 22 -28.60 -2.28 8.62
CA PRO A 22 -28.96 -0.93 9.05
C PRO A 22 -28.69 -0.80 10.56
N GLY A 23 -27.69 0.04 10.95
CA GLY A 23 -27.37 0.36 12.34
C GLY A 23 -25.91 0.23 12.77
N GLY A 24 -24.97 -0.26 11.90
CA GLY A 24 -23.55 -0.28 12.20
C GLY A 24 -22.88 1.10 12.00
N PRO A 25 -21.68 1.34 12.60
CA PRO A 25 -20.95 2.57 12.38
C PRO A 25 -20.64 2.77 10.89
N PRO A 26 -20.61 4.03 10.39
CA PRO A 26 -20.25 4.31 9.01
C PRO A 26 -18.90 3.71 8.63
N PRO A 27 -18.68 3.30 7.35
CA PRO A 27 -17.39 2.84 6.86
C PRO A 27 -16.28 3.81 7.21
N LEU A 28 -15.08 3.27 7.48
CA LEU A 28 -13.94 4.09 7.92
C LEU A 28 -13.68 5.32 7.03
N PRO A 29 -13.71 5.24 5.68
CA PRO A 29 -13.51 6.42 4.84
C PRO A 29 -14.56 7.53 5.04
N GLU A 30 -15.78 7.20 5.47
CA GLU A 30 -16.84 8.19 5.75
C GLU A 30 -16.64 8.95 7.06
N ARG A 31 -15.74 8.45 7.92
CA ARG A 31 -15.35 9.07 9.20
C ARG A 31 -14.04 9.86 9.10
N MET A 32 -13.36 9.83 7.97
CA MET A 32 -12.11 10.54 7.73
C MET A 32 -12.39 12.01 7.33
N VAL A 33 -11.49 12.90 7.73
CA VAL A 33 -11.56 14.32 7.34
C VAL A 33 -11.38 14.45 5.81
N ARG A 34 -10.47 13.65 5.22
CA ARG A 34 -10.20 13.62 3.77
C ARG A 34 -9.88 12.21 3.30
N THR A 35 -10.19 11.91 2.06
CA THR A 35 -9.88 10.63 1.40
C THR A 35 -8.99 10.78 0.17
N GLY A 36 -8.44 12.00 -0.06
CA GLY A 36 -7.61 12.30 -1.23
C GLY A 36 -8.40 12.74 -2.49
N GLY A 37 -9.73 12.82 -2.41
CA GLY A 37 -10.58 13.30 -3.52
C GLY A 37 -10.92 12.25 -4.58
N GLY A 38 -10.26 11.09 -4.58
CA GLY A 38 -10.54 9.99 -5.51
C GLY A 38 -11.71 9.10 -5.07
N SER A 39 -12.00 8.09 -5.89
CA SER A 39 -13.02 7.06 -5.60
C SER A 39 -12.43 5.71 -5.17
N GLN A 40 -11.14 5.65 -4.92
CA GLN A 40 -10.42 4.52 -4.35
C GLN A 40 -9.53 4.98 -3.20
N LEU A 41 -9.53 4.23 -2.10
CA LEU A 41 -8.72 4.51 -0.92
C LEU A 41 -8.19 3.20 -0.34
N ILE A 42 -6.95 3.20 0.10
CA ILE A 42 -6.38 2.16 0.96
C ILE A 42 -6.27 2.75 2.36
N THR A 43 -6.72 2.04 3.38
CA THR A 43 -6.45 2.38 4.78
C THR A 43 -5.53 1.33 5.37
N ALA A 44 -4.42 1.74 5.97
CA ALA A 44 -3.47 0.91 6.70
C ALA A 44 -3.52 1.32 8.18
N VAL A 45 -4.18 0.51 9.00
CA VAL A 45 -4.55 0.88 10.37
C VAL A 45 -3.91 -0.05 11.38
N ALA A 46 -3.15 0.52 12.31
CA ALA A 46 -2.56 -0.15 13.45
C ALA A 46 -3.37 0.11 14.73
N PRO A 47 -3.39 -0.81 15.71
CA PRO A 47 -4.04 -0.58 17.01
C PRO A 47 -3.51 0.67 17.74
N GLY A 48 -2.20 0.89 17.72
CA GLY A 48 -1.53 2.02 18.36
C GLY A 48 -0.18 2.32 17.71
N THR A 49 0.48 3.40 18.12
CA THR A 49 1.76 3.84 17.55
C THR A 49 2.91 2.85 17.73
N GLY A 50 2.92 2.07 18.80
CA GLY A 50 3.94 1.01 19.02
C GLY A 50 3.65 -0.32 18.31
N SER A 51 2.54 -0.41 17.53
CA SER A 51 2.15 -1.67 16.89
C SER A 51 2.92 -1.91 15.59
N THR A 52 3.47 -3.12 15.43
CA THR A 52 4.14 -3.57 14.20
C THR A 52 3.20 -4.32 13.26
N THR A 53 1.94 -4.51 13.66
CA THR A 53 0.90 -5.23 12.90
C THR A 53 -0.42 -4.46 12.91
N GLY A 54 -1.29 -4.76 11.95
CA GLY A 54 -2.62 -4.19 11.85
C GLY A 54 -3.35 -4.68 10.61
N THR A 55 -4.15 -3.82 9.99
CA THR A 55 -5.00 -4.20 8.86
C THR A 55 -4.87 -3.19 7.72
N VAL A 56 -4.72 -3.69 6.51
CA VAL A 56 -4.92 -2.94 5.27
C VAL A 56 -6.29 -3.30 4.72
N THR A 57 -7.09 -2.28 4.41
CA THR A 57 -8.38 -2.43 3.71
C THR A 57 -8.38 -1.52 2.50
N TRP A 58 -8.78 -2.03 1.35
CA TRP A 58 -8.96 -1.21 0.15
C TRP A 58 -10.44 -1.01 -0.13
N TRP A 59 -10.79 0.25 -0.39
CA TRP A 59 -12.16 0.76 -0.47
C TRP A 59 -12.42 1.37 -1.82
N GLU A 60 -13.62 1.22 -2.31
CA GLU A 60 -14.07 1.95 -3.50
C GLU A 60 -15.41 2.65 -3.27
N ARG A 61 -15.59 3.79 -3.93
CA ARG A 61 -16.85 4.52 -3.91
C ARG A 61 -17.76 3.93 -4.98
N ARG A 62 -18.89 3.37 -4.54
CA ARG A 62 -19.96 2.84 -5.39
C ARG A 62 -21.25 3.57 -5.07
N ARG A 63 -21.87 4.20 -6.08
CA ARG A 63 -23.13 4.97 -5.92
C ARG A 63 -23.08 5.97 -4.75
N GLY A 64 -21.96 6.70 -4.62
CA GLY A 64 -21.75 7.70 -3.58
C GLY A 64 -21.29 7.18 -2.22
N ARG A 65 -21.32 5.87 -1.95
CA ARG A 65 -20.94 5.24 -0.68
C ARG A 65 -19.63 4.51 -0.77
N TRP A 66 -18.86 4.49 0.33
CA TRP A 66 -17.65 3.70 0.43
C TRP A 66 -17.98 2.24 0.79
N VAL A 67 -17.42 1.31 0.01
CA VAL A 67 -17.57 -0.13 0.19
C VAL A 67 -16.18 -0.75 0.23
N ALA A 68 -15.93 -1.65 1.18
CA ALA A 68 -14.70 -2.43 1.22
C ALA A 68 -14.66 -3.40 0.03
N ALA A 69 -13.63 -3.29 -0.80
CA ALA A 69 -13.35 -4.21 -1.90
C ALA A 69 -12.50 -5.40 -1.41
N GLY A 70 -11.81 -5.26 -0.29
CA GLY A 70 -11.07 -6.32 0.37
C GLY A 70 -10.28 -5.84 1.55
N SER A 71 -9.74 -6.80 2.31
CA SER A 71 -8.93 -6.54 3.51
C SER A 71 -7.88 -7.63 3.67
N ALA A 72 -6.78 -7.30 4.35
CA ALA A 72 -5.72 -8.24 4.67
C ALA A 72 -4.97 -7.80 5.95
N PRO A 73 -4.34 -8.74 6.69
CA PRO A 73 -3.40 -8.39 7.73
C PRO A 73 -2.22 -7.61 7.13
N ALA A 74 -1.70 -6.65 7.89
CA ALA A 74 -0.59 -5.81 7.50
C ALA A 74 0.52 -5.81 8.55
N ARG A 75 1.74 -5.46 8.10
CA ARG A 75 2.87 -5.19 8.98
C ARG A 75 3.38 -3.78 8.74
N PHE A 76 3.93 -3.19 9.78
CA PHE A 76 4.46 -1.84 9.82
C PHE A 76 5.94 -1.85 10.26
N GLY A 77 6.49 -0.68 10.47
CA GLY A 77 7.85 -0.47 10.93
C GLY A 77 8.15 -1.22 12.24
N ALA A 78 9.40 -1.68 12.40
CA ALA A 78 9.85 -2.41 13.59
C ALA A 78 9.68 -1.60 14.87
N ASN A 79 9.71 -0.27 14.77
CA ASN A 79 9.45 0.67 15.87
C ASN A 79 8.05 1.32 15.76
N GLY A 80 7.10 0.63 15.11
CA GLY A 80 5.69 1.05 14.99
C GLY A 80 5.47 2.19 14.00
N LEU A 81 4.62 3.16 14.38
CA LEU A 81 4.20 4.28 13.56
C LEU A 81 4.55 5.62 14.21
N THR A 82 4.82 6.62 13.40
CA THR A 82 5.04 8.01 13.84
C THR A 82 4.38 8.99 12.91
N GLU A 83 4.10 10.22 13.40
CA GLU A 83 3.56 11.30 12.55
C GLU A 83 4.48 11.57 11.37
N GLY A 84 3.94 11.51 10.14
CA GLY A 84 4.74 11.64 8.93
C GLY A 84 5.43 13.00 8.81
N ALA A 85 4.81 14.07 9.31
CA ALA A 85 5.39 15.41 9.25
C ALA A 85 6.68 15.54 10.07
N SER A 86 6.80 14.82 11.18
CA SER A 86 7.93 14.85 12.12
C SER A 86 8.83 13.60 12.07
N ARG A 87 8.55 12.65 11.14
CA ARG A 87 9.36 11.42 11.03
C ARG A 87 10.83 11.75 10.72
N VAL A 88 11.73 10.97 11.30
CA VAL A 88 13.17 11.01 11.04
C VAL A 88 13.60 9.73 10.32
N GLN A 89 14.52 9.86 9.37
CA GLN A 89 15.11 8.72 8.62
C GLN A 89 15.85 7.77 9.59
N GLY A 90 15.82 6.47 9.29
CA GLY A 90 16.51 5.45 10.10
C GLY A 90 15.82 5.09 11.42
N THR A 91 14.60 5.60 11.67
CA THR A 91 13.85 5.27 12.91
C THR A 91 13.05 3.98 12.82
N ASP A 92 13.02 3.29 11.68
CA ASP A 92 12.22 2.09 11.42
C ASP A 92 10.73 2.24 11.78
N THR A 93 10.20 3.47 11.70
CA THR A 93 8.79 3.77 11.93
C THR A 93 8.04 3.98 10.62
N THR A 94 6.80 3.53 10.54
CA THR A 94 5.91 3.82 9.40
C THR A 94 5.31 5.23 9.54
N PRO A 95 5.45 6.12 8.54
CA PRO A 95 4.88 7.46 8.59
C PRO A 95 3.36 7.43 8.47
N THR A 96 2.67 8.03 9.43
CA THR A 96 1.21 8.24 9.37
C THR A 96 0.87 9.44 8.50
N GLY A 97 -0.28 9.40 7.84
CA GLY A 97 -0.74 10.46 6.94
C GLY A 97 -1.59 9.93 5.78
N LEU A 98 -2.04 10.85 4.94
CA LEU A 98 -2.74 10.56 3.68
C LEU A 98 -1.81 10.84 2.50
N TYR A 99 -1.54 9.83 1.67
CA TYR A 99 -0.55 9.88 0.60
C TYR A 99 -1.14 9.43 -0.74
N GLY A 100 -0.74 10.07 -1.84
CA GLY A 100 -0.97 9.56 -3.18
C GLY A 100 -0.09 8.35 -3.49
N LEU A 101 -0.42 7.63 -4.57
CA LEU A 101 0.31 6.46 -5.05
C LEU A 101 0.89 6.78 -6.43
N PRO A 102 2.19 7.12 -6.56
CA PRO A 102 2.78 7.55 -7.83
C PRO A 102 2.80 6.46 -8.90
N TYR A 103 3.30 5.27 -8.59
CA TYR A 103 3.41 4.12 -9.51
C TYR A 103 3.68 2.83 -8.74
N ALA A 104 3.55 1.70 -9.44
CA ALA A 104 3.91 0.38 -8.95
C ALA A 104 5.24 -0.09 -9.54
N PHE A 105 5.86 -1.06 -8.90
CA PHE A 105 7.08 -1.69 -9.39
C PHE A 105 7.21 -3.14 -8.89
N GLY A 106 8.15 -3.90 -9.46
CA GLY A 106 8.46 -5.21 -8.92
C GLY A 106 9.52 -5.97 -9.68
N THR A 107 10.08 -6.98 -9.00
CA THR A 107 11.02 -7.97 -9.58
C THR A 107 10.27 -9.04 -10.38
N ARG A 108 8.95 -9.14 -10.23
CA ARG A 108 8.07 -10.01 -11.02
C ARG A 108 7.16 -9.19 -11.93
N PRO A 109 6.63 -9.76 -12.99
CA PRO A 109 5.66 -9.08 -13.85
C PRO A 109 4.44 -8.58 -13.06
N ALA A 110 3.84 -7.50 -13.54
CA ALA A 110 2.58 -7.00 -12.98
C ALA A 110 1.51 -8.09 -13.01
N PRO A 111 0.67 -8.21 -11.99
CA PRO A 111 -0.50 -9.09 -12.02
C PRO A 111 -1.43 -8.77 -13.19
N ALA A 112 -2.13 -9.76 -13.70
CA ALA A 112 -3.16 -9.54 -14.70
C ALA A 112 -4.19 -8.50 -14.20
N GLY A 113 -4.62 -7.60 -15.07
CA GLY A 113 -5.56 -6.52 -14.74
C GLY A 113 -4.93 -5.27 -14.09
N THR A 114 -3.62 -5.24 -13.85
CA THR A 114 -2.93 -4.04 -13.33
C THR A 114 -3.05 -2.88 -14.32
N ARG A 115 -3.60 -1.75 -13.85
CA ARG A 115 -3.73 -0.49 -14.62
C ARG A 115 -2.73 0.58 -14.19
N PHE A 116 -2.09 0.40 -13.06
CA PHE A 116 -1.05 1.31 -12.59
C PHE A 116 0.18 1.30 -13.51
N PRO A 117 0.84 2.46 -13.73
CA PRO A 117 2.18 2.48 -14.30
C PRO A 117 3.08 1.54 -13.49
N TYR A 118 3.66 0.57 -14.14
CA TYR A 118 4.45 -0.49 -13.52
C TYR A 118 5.88 -0.46 -14.03
N ARG A 119 6.86 -0.38 -13.13
CA ARG A 119 8.29 -0.39 -13.45
C ARG A 119 8.89 -1.75 -13.11
N PRO A 120 9.40 -2.52 -14.09
CA PRO A 120 10.23 -3.68 -13.80
C PRO A 120 11.49 -3.29 -13.05
N VAL A 121 11.85 -4.08 -12.04
CA VAL A 121 13.12 -3.95 -11.33
C VAL A 121 14.20 -4.71 -12.06
N HIS A 122 15.36 -4.08 -12.29
CA HIS A 122 16.56 -4.64 -12.87
C HIS A 122 17.74 -4.51 -11.90
N ASP A 123 18.87 -5.14 -12.19
CA ASP A 123 20.06 -5.07 -11.34
C ASP A 123 20.60 -3.65 -11.15
N GLY A 124 20.35 -2.74 -12.09
CA GLY A 124 20.70 -1.32 -11.97
C GLY A 124 19.71 -0.47 -11.18
N SER A 125 18.58 -1.04 -10.73
CA SER A 125 17.48 -0.29 -10.11
C SER A 125 17.72 -0.06 -8.62
N TRP A 126 17.76 1.21 -8.22
CA TRP A 126 17.95 1.65 -6.84
C TRP A 126 16.89 2.64 -6.40
N TRP A 127 16.61 2.67 -5.10
CA TRP A 127 15.94 3.80 -4.47
C TRP A 127 16.96 4.59 -3.66
N CYS A 128 17.28 5.79 -4.12
CA CYS A 128 18.25 6.62 -3.45
C CYS A 128 17.69 7.19 -2.15
N GLN A 129 18.34 6.84 -1.03
CA GLN A 129 17.97 7.32 0.31
C GLN A 129 19.08 8.16 0.93
N ASP A 130 20.17 8.42 0.18
CA ASP A 130 21.28 9.24 0.61
C ASP A 130 20.88 10.72 0.73
N ASN A 131 20.90 11.23 1.95
CA ASN A 131 20.55 12.62 2.25
C ASN A 131 21.45 13.64 1.55
N ALA A 132 22.65 13.27 1.11
CA ALA A 132 23.55 14.15 0.37
C ALA A 132 23.25 14.18 -1.14
N SER A 133 22.60 13.16 -1.68
CA SER A 133 22.34 13.04 -3.11
C SER A 133 21.27 14.01 -3.61
N ARG A 134 21.43 14.47 -4.86
CA ARG A 134 20.39 15.20 -5.60
C ARG A 134 19.18 14.32 -5.93
N ALA A 135 19.40 13.00 -5.99
CA ALA A 135 18.38 12.00 -6.25
C ALA A 135 17.67 11.49 -4.99
N TYR A 136 17.83 12.16 -3.83
CA TYR A 136 17.20 11.74 -2.58
C TYR A 136 15.71 11.47 -2.73
N ASN A 137 15.27 10.31 -2.24
CA ASN A 137 13.91 9.78 -2.31
C ASN A 137 13.38 9.62 -3.75
N ARG A 138 14.24 9.09 -4.64
CA ARG A 138 13.91 8.81 -6.04
C ARG A 138 14.37 7.40 -6.45
N TRP A 139 13.63 6.84 -7.38
CA TRP A 139 14.13 5.73 -8.20
C TRP A 139 15.23 6.23 -9.11
N VAL A 140 16.33 5.53 -9.17
CA VAL A 140 17.46 5.77 -10.05
C VAL A 140 17.89 4.47 -10.74
N ASP A 141 18.24 4.57 -12.03
CA ASP A 141 18.72 3.45 -12.84
C ASP A 141 19.47 4.02 -14.07
N PRO A 142 20.80 3.92 -14.11
CA PRO A 142 21.68 3.44 -13.04
C PRO A 142 21.77 4.41 -11.84
N ARG A 143 22.33 3.92 -10.74
CA ARG A 143 22.59 4.73 -9.55
C ARG A 143 23.63 5.80 -9.84
N PRO A 144 23.34 7.11 -9.64
CA PRO A 144 24.32 8.16 -9.86
C PRO A 144 25.42 8.16 -8.80
N ALA A 145 26.58 8.73 -9.15
CA ALA A 145 27.78 8.70 -8.29
C ALA A 145 27.57 9.41 -6.93
N ASP A 146 26.70 10.44 -6.87
CA ASP A 146 26.39 11.18 -5.64
C ASP A 146 25.37 10.47 -4.73
N CYS A 147 24.84 9.32 -5.16
CA CYS A 147 23.94 8.47 -4.37
C CYS A 147 24.74 7.26 -3.87
N ARG A 148 25.17 7.27 -2.62
CA ARG A 148 25.95 6.18 -2.03
C ARG A 148 25.14 4.91 -1.90
N ALA A 149 25.74 3.75 -2.20
CA ALA A 149 25.07 2.46 -2.18
C ALA A 149 24.67 2.06 -0.75
N GLU A 150 25.57 2.29 0.22
CA GLU A 150 25.35 1.97 1.63
C GLU A 150 24.24 2.78 2.30
N GLU A 151 23.91 3.93 1.72
CA GLU A 151 22.80 4.80 2.16
C GLU A 151 21.53 4.61 1.33
N SER A 152 21.50 3.59 0.47
CA SER A 152 20.43 3.45 -0.53
C SER A 152 19.99 2.00 -0.67
N GLU A 153 18.84 1.79 -1.28
CA GLU A 153 18.23 0.48 -1.38
C GLU A 153 18.38 -0.07 -2.79
N HIS A 154 19.15 -1.17 -2.94
CA HIS A 154 19.24 -1.92 -4.17
C HIS A 154 17.98 -2.78 -4.32
N LEU A 155 17.05 -2.35 -5.17
CA LEU A 155 15.70 -2.92 -5.23
C LEU A 155 15.69 -4.40 -5.65
N ALA A 156 16.62 -4.82 -6.51
CA ALA A 156 16.74 -6.20 -6.96
C ALA A 156 17.11 -7.18 -5.83
N SER A 157 17.75 -6.70 -4.75
CA SER A 157 18.13 -7.53 -3.60
C SER A 157 16.95 -8.00 -2.75
N TYR A 158 15.77 -7.41 -2.92
CA TYR A 158 14.55 -7.71 -2.15
C TYR A 158 13.52 -8.48 -2.98
N SER A 159 13.93 -9.55 -3.64
CA SER A 159 13.11 -10.28 -4.62
C SER A 159 11.77 -10.80 -4.08
N THR A 160 11.66 -11.07 -2.77
CA THR A 160 10.42 -11.48 -2.11
C THR A 160 9.56 -10.27 -1.78
N GLN A 161 10.12 -9.29 -1.07
CA GLN A 161 9.39 -8.11 -0.60
C GLN A 161 8.96 -7.24 -1.79
N TYR A 162 9.85 -7.06 -2.75
CA TYR A 162 9.59 -6.29 -3.97
C TYR A 162 9.23 -7.17 -5.16
N ALA A 163 8.71 -8.40 -4.90
CA ALA A 163 8.03 -9.15 -5.96
C ALA A 163 7.00 -8.25 -6.65
N ARG A 164 6.27 -7.46 -5.87
CA ARG A 164 5.33 -6.42 -6.30
C ARG A 164 5.19 -5.36 -5.22
N ALA A 165 5.18 -4.09 -5.61
CA ALA A 165 5.09 -2.96 -4.69
C ALA A 165 4.36 -1.75 -5.31
N LEU A 166 3.80 -0.90 -4.45
CA LEU A 166 3.28 0.43 -4.77
C LEU A 166 4.10 1.48 -4.01
N VAL A 167 4.54 2.52 -4.68
CA VAL A 167 5.18 3.65 -4.02
C VAL A 167 4.13 4.43 -3.23
N ILE A 168 4.38 4.61 -1.93
CA ILE A 168 3.62 5.53 -1.09
C ILE A 168 4.26 6.92 -1.21
N GLY A 169 3.47 7.93 -1.57
CA GLY A 169 3.94 9.29 -1.86
C GLY A 169 4.43 10.09 -0.66
N PHE A 170 4.84 9.40 0.41
CA PHE A 170 5.46 10.01 1.57
C PHE A 170 6.77 10.70 1.18
N ASN A 171 6.93 11.97 1.56
CA ASN A 171 8.14 12.77 1.28
C ASN A 171 8.60 12.71 -0.19
N TYR A 172 7.69 12.45 -1.14
CA TYR A 172 8.05 12.13 -2.51
C TYR A 172 8.10 13.35 -3.44
N ARG A 173 7.04 14.19 -3.48
CA ARG A 173 6.97 15.30 -4.47
C ARG A 173 8.04 16.37 -4.23
N ARG A 174 8.22 16.79 -2.98
CA ARG A 174 9.23 17.75 -2.52
C ARG A 174 9.95 17.15 -1.32
N PRO A 175 10.98 16.32 -1.56
CA PRO A 175 11.66 15.61 -0.49
C PRO A 175 12.31 16.58 0.50
N VAL A 176 12.06 16.37 1.78
CA VAL A 176 12.77 17.00 2.88
C VAL A 176 13.80 16.00 3.37
N ARG A 177 15.08 16.36 3.28
CA ARG A 177 16.20 15.52 3.70
C ARG A 177 16.10 15.20 5.19
N GLY A 178 16.47 13.98 5.57
CA GLY A 178 16.38 13.50 6.95
C GLY A 178 14.99 13.05 7.41
N ARG A 179 13.91 13.33 6.64
CA ARG A 179 12.56 12.88 7.00
C ARG A 179 12.33 11.40 6.69
N GLY A 180 13.08 10.86 5.76
CA GLY A 180 12.98 9.48 5.31
C GLY A 180 12.57 9.35 3.85
N ALA A 181 12.93 8.21 3.28
CA ALA A 181 12.78 7.86 1.87
C ALA A 181 12.32 6.41 1.73
N GLY A 182 11.88 6.00 0.53
CA GLY A 182 11.63 4.60 0.22
C GLY A 182 10.49 3.98 1.02
N ILE A 183 9.34 4.65 1.14
CA ILE A 183 8.16 4.08 1.80
C ILE A 183 7.23 3.48 0.76
N PHE A 184 6.97 2.16 0.89
CA PHE A 184 6.20 1.39 -0.07
C PHE A 184 5.10 0.58 0.62
N LEU A 185 4.08 0.19 -0.15
CA LEU A 185 3.19 -0.93 0.15
C LEU A 185 3.69 -2.13 -0.66
N HIS A 186 4.11 -3.22 -0.01
CA HIS A 186 4.79 -4.35 -0.66
C HIS A 186 4.41 -5.72 -0.07
N VAL A 187 4.95 -6.79 -0.64
CA VAL A 187 4.75 -8.16 -0.15
C VAL A 187 5.49 -8.38 1.18
N ASN A 188 4.88 -9.11 2.11
CA ASN A 188 5.47 -9.46 3.39
C ASN A 188 6.85 -10.13 3.26
N GLY A 189 7.81 -9.65 4.06
CA GLY A 189 9.04 -10.36 4.39
C GLY A 189 8.89 -11.24 5.63
N LYS A 190 10.01 -11.52 6.32
CA LYS A 190 10.03 -12.37 7.52
C LYS A 190 9.44 -11.71 8.78
N GLY A 191 9.50 -10.39 8.90
CA GLY A 191 9.11 -9.65 10.12
C GLY A 191 8.47 -8.30 9.85
N ALA A 192 8.58 -7.40 10.82
CA ALA A 192 8.25 -5.98 10.68
C ALA A 192 9.15 -5.32 9.62
N THR A 193 8.78 -4.13 9.14
CA THR A 193 9.50 -3.43 8.07
C THR A 193 10.45 -2.36 8.63
N ALA A 194 11.28 -1.76 7.78
CA ALA A 194 12.07 -0.57 8.12
C ALA A 194 11.26 0.74 7.97
N GLY A 195 9.93 0.65 7.93
CA GLY A 195 9.02 1.79 7.81
C GLY A 195 7.96 1.67 6.71
N CYS A 196 8.06 0.70 5.83
CA CYS A 196 7.05 0.39 4.83
C CYS A 196 5.76 -0.19 5.45
N VAL A 197 4.73 -0.33 4.63
CA VAL A 197 3.55 -1.16 4.91
C VAL A 197 3.68 -2.45 4.10
N SER A 198 3.48 -3.62 4.69
CA SER A 198 3.51 -4.86 3.92
C SER A 198 2.28 -5.73 4.17
N VAL A 199 1.92 -6.53 3.15
CA VAL A 199 0.75 -7.40 3.13
C VAL A 199 1.09 -8.76 2.51
N PRO A 200 0.29 -9.82 2.70
CA PRO A 200 0.48 -11.09 1.98
C PRO A 200 0.50 -10.91 0.46
N ALA A 201 1.28 -11.73 -0.25
CA ALA A 201 1.45 -11.64 -1.71
C ALA A 201 0.12 -11.64 -2.47
N ALA A 202 -0.81 -12.55 -2.11
CA ALA A 202 -2.14 -12.59 -2.73
C ALA A 202 -2.98 -11.32 -2.49
N ALA A 203 -2.76 -10.61 -1.39
CA ALA A 203 -3.41 -9.33 -1.14
C ALA A 203 -2.79 -8.23 -2.00
N MET A 204 -1.45 -8.21 -2.13
CA MET A 204 -0.75 -7.27 -2.99
C MET A 204 -1.18 -7.39 -4.45
N ASP A 205 -1.34 -8.62 -4.95
CA ASP A 205 -1.82 -8.89 -6.31
C ASP A 205 -3.25 -8.35 -6.52
N ARG A 206 -4.14 -8.58 -5.55
CA ARG A 206 -5.51 -8.05 -5.60
C ARG A 206 -5.55 -6.52 -5.53
N ILE A 207 -4.70 -5.90 -4.71
CA ILE A 207 -4.60 -4.44 -4.63
C ILE A 207 -4.14 -3.86 -5.97
N LEU A 208 -3.11 -4.44 -6.62
CA LEU A 208 -2.62 -3.96 -7.92
C LEU A 208 -3.64 -4.15 -9.04
N ALA A 209 -4.37 -5.27 -9.07
CA ALA A 209 -5.43 -5.48 -10.05
C ALA A 209 -6.63 -4.56 -9.83
N TRP A 210 -6.93 -4.19 -8.58
CA TRP A 210 -8.03 -3.30 -8.21
C TRP A 210 -7.68 -1.82 -8.42
N ALA A 211 -6.44 -1.40 -8.12
CA ALA A 211 -6.04 0.00 -8.16
C ALA A 211 -6.07 0.57 -9.58
N ASP A 212 -6.70 1.73 -9.74
CA ASP A 212 -6.88 2.42 -11.02
C ASP A 212 -6.46 3.88 -10.89
N PRO A 213 -5.39 4.34 -11.58
CA PRO A 213 -4.95 5.74 -11.53
C PRO A 213 -6.04 6.74 -11.89
N ALA A 214 -6.94 6.39 -12.83
CA ALA A 214 -8.05 7.25 -13.24
C ALA A 214 -9.08 7.48 -12.11
N ARG A 215 -9.07 6.63 -11.09
CA ARG A 215 -9.93 6.73 -9.90
C ARG A 215 -9.27 7.47 -8.74
N GLY A 216 -8.04 7.97 -8.91
CA GLY A 216 -7.30 8.76 -7.94
C GLY A 216 -7.05 8.06 -6.60
N PRO A 217 -6.49 6.83 -6.57
CA PRO A 217 -6.29 6.10 -5.32
C PRO A 217 -5.28 6.78 -4.41
N HIS A 218 -5.57 6.75 -3.11
CA HIS A 218 -4.70 7.22 -2.04
C HIS A 218 -4.52 6.10 -1.00
N ILE A 219 -3.51 6.24 -0.16
CA ILE A 219 -3.35 5.44 1.04
C ILE A 219 -3.33 6.34 2.29
N ALA A 220 -4.14 5.99 3.26
CA ALA A 220 -4.13 6.59 4.59
C ALA A 220 -3.50 5.60 5.58
N VAL A 221 -2.43 6.01 6.22
CA VAL A 221 -1.72 5.24 7.24
C VAL A 221 -1.95 5.89 8.60
N GLY A 222 -2.36 5.12 9.59
CA GLY A 222 -2.57 5.66 10.93
C GLY A 222 -2.96 4.62 11.96
N THR A 223 -3.37 5.11 13.12
CA THR A 223 -3.84 4.29 14.23
C THR A 223 -5.37 4.33 14.35
N VAL A 224 -5.94 3.44 15.15
CA VAL A 224 -7.38 3.41 15.43
C VAL A 224 -7.83 4.70 16.12
N SER A 225 -7.00 5.24 17.02
CA SER A 225 -7.32 6.40 17.87
C SER A 225 -6.08 7.22 18.18
N GLY A 226 -6.26 8.36 18.87
CA GLY A 226 -5.18 9.24 19.29
C GLY A 226 -4.73 10.26 18.24
N PRO A 227 -3.58 10.92 18.42
CA PRO A 227 -3.08 11.97 17.53
C PRO A 227 -2.84 11.53 16.10
N THR A 228 -2.45 10.26 15.92
CA THR A 228 -2.16 9.63 14.61
C THR A 228 -3.35 8.82 14.08
N ALA A 229 -4.56 9.00 14.63
CA ALA A 229 -5.73 8.28 14.16
C ALA A 229 -5.98 8.53 12.67
N VAL A 230 -6.22 7.44 11.92
CA VAL A 230 -6.44 7.51 10.46
C VAL A 230 -7.61 8.40 10.08
N THR A 231 -8.58 8.58 10.98
CA THR A 231 -9.75 9.47 10.78
C THR A 231 -9.40 10.96 10.79
N ARG A 232 -8.21 11.34 11.21
CA ARG A 232 -7.76 12.75 11.26
C ARG A 232 -7.21 13.27 9.93
N TYR A 233 -6.96 12.39 8.99
CA TYR A 233 -6.43 12.71 7.66
C TYR A 233 -7.52 12.94 6.64
#